data_67bfaf7c3b3e19742c9e192bd0a4f11c
#
_entry.id   67bfaf7c3b3e19742c9e192bd0a4f11c
#
_cell.length_a   1.000
_cell.length_b   1.000
_cell.length_c   1.000
_cell.angle_alpha   90.00
_cell.angle_beta   90.00
_cell.angle_gamma   90.00
#
_symmetry.space_group_name_H-M   'P 1'
#
loop_
_entity.id
_entity.type
_entity.pdbx_description
1 polymer ?
#
loop_
_entity_poly.entity_id
_entity_poly.type
_entity_poly.pdbx_seq_one_letter_code
_entity_poly.pdbx_strand_id
1 'polypeptide(L)'
;MNPYPEAPPMRWSFPFVLSLMLLAGPVAVLADTVDETAQRLKVEAYRHYYGKGRPANLARALRLYLEAAERGDAEAQFIAGGMLQRGLGTDPDRRSAFRWLLKAAEQGTSSPESLHLIGSGYFRGYPVPQNFLEARDWLDRAAGLGHVAACTDLAYLLYNGLGGEQDRGRALALYEQAARRGDVLAQANTGLMYASGTGTDTDRARAYAWYSLAASRGNAVAAVNRNRLMSDMSWEELNRAQAIAVELYRQVENLPRPPAEPVGTPADPAP
;
A
#
# COMPACT_ATOMS: atom_id res chain seq x y z
N MET A 1 0.58 11.13 -34.51
CA MET A 1 1.13 10.11 -33.60
C MET A 1 1.03 10.69 -32.21
N ASN A 2 0.20 10.12 -31.36
CA ASN A 2 -0.01 10.61 -29.99
C ASN A 2 1.09 10.03 -29.09
N PRO A 3 1.95 10.84 -28.43
CA PRO A 3 3.10 10.34 -27.68
C PRO A 3 2.78 9.83 -26.26
N TYR A 4 1.51 9.77 -25.88
CA TYR A 4 1.13 9.29 -24.53
C TYR A 4 0.49 7.90 -24.63
N PRO A 5 1.04 6.88 -23.96
CA PRO A 5 0.37 5.59 -23.83
C PRO A 5 -0.96 5.77 -23.11
N GLU A 6 -1.98 5.10 -23.62
CA GLU A 6 -3.31 5.06 -22.99
C GLU A 6 -3.16 4.55 -21.55
N ALA A 7 -3.51 5.39 -20.59
CA ALA A 7 -3.60 4.97 -19.19
C ALA A 7 -4.66 3.87 -19.08
N PRO A 8 -4.36 2.72 -18.47
CA PRO A 8 -5.32 1.64 -18.31
C PRO A 8 -6.54 2.15 -17.52
N PRO A 9 -7.75 1.72 -17.87
CA PRO A 9 -8.97 2.15 -17.19
C PRO A 9 -8.90 1.67 -15.73
N MET A 10 -8.89 2.61 -14.81
CA MET A 10 -9.05 2.35 -13.38
C MET A 10 -10.44 1.76 -13.16
N ARG A 11 -10.53 0.44 -12.97
CA ARG A 11 -11.75 -0.22 -12.51
C ARG A 11 -11.92 0.04 -11.01
N TRP A 12 -12.50 1.19 -10.71
CA TRP A 12 -13.06 1.42 -9.39
C TRP A 12 -14.44 0.77 -9.37
N SER A 13 -14.60 -0.31 -8.64
CA SER A 13 -15.92 -0.88 -8.35
C SER A 13 -16.56 0.01 -7.28
N PHE A 14 -17.37 0.96 -7.71
CA PHE A 14 -18.23 1.70 -6.80
C PHE A 14 -19.49 0.86 -6.54
N PRO A 15 -19.83 0.53 -5.30
CA PRO A 15 -21.17 0.10 -4.99
C PRO A 15 -22.07 1.34 -5.01
N PHE A 16 -22.93 1.43 -6.02
CA PHE A 16 -24.09 2.32 -6.00
C PHE A 16 -25.03 1.81 -4.89
N VAL A 17 -25.02 2.43 -3.72
CA VAL A 17 -26.09 2.25 -2.73
C VAL A 17 -27.15 3.29 -3.03
N LEU A 18 -28.15 2.88 -3.79
CA LEU A 18 -29.41 3.59 -3.90
C LEU A 18 -30.19 3.28 -2.63
N SER A 19 -30.23 4.17 -1.65
CA SER A 19 -31.03 4.01 -0.43
C SER A 19 -32.34 4.72 -0.60
N LEU A 20 -33.41 3.91 -0.58
CA LEU A 20 -34.82 4.30 -0.62
C LEU A 20 -35.19 5.02 0.68
N MET A 21 -35.68 6.25 0.60
CA MET A 21 -36.29 6.98 1.71
C MET A 21 -37.70 6.48 2.00
N LEU A 22 -37.97 6.15 3.25
CA LEU A 22 -39.33 6.12 3.82
C LEU A 22 -39.35 6.71 5.24
N LEU A 23 -39.91 7.89 5.34
CA LEU A 23 -40.69 8.55 6.40
C LEU A 23 -40.55 8.10 7.86
N ALA A 24 -39.97 8.98 8.69
CA ALA A 24 -40.41 9.24 10.07
C ALA A 24 -39.88 10.60 10.55
N GLY A 25 -40.71 11.42 11.12
CA GLY A 25 -40.78 12.69 11.75
C GLY A 25 -39.53 13.51 12.15
N PRO A 26 -39.70 14.75 12.62
CA PRO A 26 -38.60 15.73 12.69
C PRO A 26 -37.74 15.51 13.93
N VAL A 27 -36.75 14.70 13.81
CA VAL A 27 -35.52 14.83 14.59
C VAL A 27 -34.58 15.60 13.70
N ALA A 28 -34.24 16.82 14.08
CA ALA A 28 -33.19 17.59 13.42
C ALA A 28 -31.85 16.90 13.66
N VAL A 29 -31.60 15.82 12.93
CA VAL A 29 -30.27 15.38 12.59
C VAL A 29 -29.77 16.49 11.67
N LEU A 30 -28.74 17.23 12.09
CA LEU A 30 -27.86 17.98 11.21
C LEU A 30 -27.32 16.97 10.19
N ALA A 31 -28.14 16.65 9.17
CA ALA A 31 -27.68 15.98 7.99
C ALA A 31 -26.64 16.91 7.39
N ASP A 32 -25.42 16.43 7.27
CA ASP A 32 -24.35 17.06 6.49
C ASP A 32 -24.97 17.54 5.18
N THR A 33 -25.12 18.84 5.06
CA THR A 33 -25.59 19.45 3.81
C THR A 33 -24.47 19.19 2.82
N VAL A 34 -24.69 18.18 1.97
CA VAL A 34 -23.80 17.94 0.83
C VAL A 34 -23.67 19.29 0.14
N ASP A 35 -22.46 19.87 0.13
CA ASP A 35 -22.24 21.11 -0.59
C ASP A 35 -22.54 20.87 -2.07
N GLU A 36 -23.73 21.30 -2.50
CA GLU A 36 -24.18 21.14 -3.90
C GLU A 36 -23.15 21.68 -4.89
N THR A 37 -22.37 22.66 -4.47
CA THR A 37 -21.32 23.24 -5.30
C THR A 37 -20.15 22.26 -5.45
N ALA A 38 -19.72 21.61 -4.36
CA ALA A 38 -18.69 20.59 -4.43
C ALA A 38 -19.11 19.43 -5.32
N GLN A 39 -20.38 19.01 -5.22
CA GLN A 39 -20.91 17.94 -6.06
C GLN A 39 -20.93 18.31 -7.56
N ARG A 40 -21.31 19.54 -7.90
CA ARG A 40 -21.27 20.03 -9.29
C ARG A 40 -19.85 20.09 -9.82
N LEU A 41 -18.90 20.55 -9.00
CA LEU A 41 -17.46 20.60 -9.33
C LEU A 41 -16.91 19.18 -9.62
N LYS A 42 -17.25 18.19 -8.78
CA LYS A 42 -16.84 16.78 -9.00
C LYS A 42 -17.38 16.23 -10.31
N VAL A 43 -18.66 16.45 -10.61
CA VAL A 43 -19.26 15.97 -11.87
C VAL A 43 -18.55 16.58 -13.07
N GLU A 44 -18.24 17.87 -13.03
CA GLU A 44 -17.55 18.56 -14.12
C GLU A 44 -16.08 18.10 -14.22
N ALA A 45 -15.39 17.90 -13.07
CA ALA A 45 -14.06 17.33 -13.00
C ALA A 45 -14.00 15.94 -13.63
N TYR A 46 -14.95 15.07 -13.32
CA TYR A 46 -15.09 13.74 -13.90
C TYR A 46 -15.21 13.77 -15.43
N ARG A 47 -16.04 14.71 -15.96
CA ARG A 47 -16.19 14.88 -17.42
C ARG A 47 -14.88 15.27 -18.09
N HIS A 48 -14.09 16.14 -17.46
CA HIS A 48 -12.77 16.52 -17.95
C HIS A 48 -11.74 15.39 -17.80
N TYR A 49 -11.81 14.61 -16.72
CA TYR A 49 -10.90 13.51 -16.49
C TYR A 49 -11.04 12.40 -17.55
N TYR A 50 -12.27 12.00 -17.86
CA TYR A 50 -12.57 10.91 -18.79
C TYR A 50 -12.90 11.34 -20.21
N GLY A 51 -12.93 12.62 -20.49
CA GLY A 51 -13.31 13.12 -21.83
C GLY A 51 -14.78 12.87 -22.18
N LYS A 52 -15.69 12.89 -21.20
CA LYS A 52 -17.13 12.64 -21.41
C LYS A 52 -17.79 13.84 -22.08
N GLY A 53 -18.13 13.67 -23.38
CA GLY A 53 -18.75 14.71 -24.22
C GLY A 53 -17.79 15.83 -24.66
N ARG A 54 -16.50 15.70 -24.40
CA ARG A 54 -15.42 16.63 -24.77
C ARG A 54 -14.06 15.94 -24.70
N PRO A 55 -12.96 16.47 -25.25
CA PRO A 55 -11.62 15.94 -25.07
C PRO A 55 -11.22 15.95 -23.58
N ALA A 56 -10.49 14.91 -23.14
CA ALA A 56 -9.96 14.84 -21.78
C ALA A 56 -9.00 16.01 -21.49
N ASN A 57 -9.10 16.57 -20.29
CA ASN A 57 -8.23 17.64 -19.81
C ASN A 57 -7.93 17.45 -18.31
N LEU A 58 -6.84 16.73 -18.04
CA LEU A 58 -6.44 16.37 -16.66
C LEU A 58 -6.10 17.59 -15.81
N ALA A 59 -5.50 18.63 -16.40
CA ALA A 59 -5.19 19.86 -15.67
C ALA A 59 -6.47 20.60 -15.24
N ARG A 60 -7.50 20.62 -16.09
CA ARG A 60 -8.80 21.17 -15.71
C ARG A 60 -9.53 20.33 -14.68
N ALA A 61 -9.46 18.99 -14.83
CA ALA A 61 -10.05 18.05 -13.88
C ALA A 61 -9.42 18.24 -12.49
N LEU A 62 -8.08 18.29 -12.40
CA LEU A 62 -7.38 18.50 -11.14
C LEU A 62 -7.80 19.81 -10.46
N ARG A 63 -7.87 20.90 -11.19
CA ARG A 63 -8.31 22.20 -10.61
C ARG A 63 -9.71 22.11 -10.00
N LEU A 64 -10.65 21.47 -10.71
CA LEU A 64 -12.04 21.32 -10.22
C LEU A 64 -12.13 20.37 -9.02
N TYR A 65 -11.35 19.29 -9.01
CA TYR A 65 -11.26 18.41 -7.82
C TYR A 65 -10.61 19.13 -6.63
N LEU A 66 -9.59 19.96 -6.84
CA LEU A 66 -8.99 20.75 -5.77
C LEU A 66 -9.98 21.78 -5.21
N GLU A 67 -10.78 22.44 -6.06
CA GLU A 67 -11.80 23.37 -5.62
C GLU A 67 -12.90 22.68 -4.80
N ALA A 68 -13.33 21.49 -5.18
CA ALA A 68 -14.24 20.68 -4.39
C ALA A 68 -13.61 20.19 -3.07
N ALA A 69 -12.32 19.81 -3.10
CA ALA A 69 -11.56 19.38 -1.93
C ALA A 69 -11.39 20.48 -0.89
N GLU A 70 -11.18 21.73 -1.33
CA GLU A 70 -11.11 22.93 -0.47
C GLU A 70 -12.44 23.21 0.23
N ARG A 71 -13.55 22.77 -0.34
CA ARG A 71 -14.89 22.82 0.27
C ARG A 71 -15.15 21.66 1.25
N GLY A 72 -14.17 20.82 1.50
CA GLY A 72 -14.26 19.74 2.47
C GLY A 72 -14.76 18.40 1.92
N ASP A 73 -15.04 18.28 0.61
CA ASP A 73 -15.52 17.03 0.02
C ASP A 73 -14.41 15.95 0.06
N ALA A 74 -14.63 14.90 0.86
CA ALA A 74 -13.64 13.85 1.12
C ALA A 74 -13.29 13.04 -0.13
N GLU A 75 -14.24 12.80 -1.04
CA GLU A 75 -13.99 12.09 -2.29
C GLU A 75 -13.11 12.94 -3.22
N ALA A 76 -13.38 14.25 -3.33
CA ALA A 76 -12.57 15.17 -4.10
C ALA A 76 -11.14 15.29 -3.53
N GLN A 77 -10.99 15.33 -2.20
CA GLN A 77 -9.69 15.32 -1.52
C GLN A 77 -8.90 14.05 -1.88
N PHE A 78 -9.55 12.89 -1.83
CA PHE A 78 -8.94 11.61 -2.18
C PHE A 78 -8.51 11.58 -3.66
N ILE A 79 -9.38 11.98 -4.58
CA ILE A 79 -9.09 11.99 -6.02
C ILE A 79 -7.97 13.00 -6.34
N ALA A 80 -8.07 14.23 -5.82
CA ALA A 80 -7.05 15.26 -6.02
C ALA A 80 -5.69 14.83 -5.48
N GLY A 81 -5.66 14.22 -4.29
CA GLY A 81 -4.47 13.64 -3.69
C GLY A 81 -3.84 12.56 -4.58
N GLY A 82 -4.65 11.65 -5.11
CA GLY A 82 -4.20 10.62 -6.04
C GLY A 82 -3.70 11.17 -7.38
N MET A 83 -4.31 12.24 -7.90
CA MET A 83 -3.86 12.92 -9.12
C MET A 83 -2.51 13.61 -8.90
N LEU A 84 -2.34 14.35 -7.80
CA LEU A 84 -1.09 15.02 -7.43
C LEU A 84 0.06 14.02 -7.21
N GLN A 85 -0.22 12.87 -6.59
CA GLN A 85 0.77 11.81 -6.37
C GLN A 85 1.35 11.28 -7.68
N ARG A 86 0.52 11.18 -8.73
CA ARG A 86 0.88 10.62 -10.03
C ARG A 86 1.28 11.66 -11.07
N GLY A 87 1.16 12.95 -10.75
CA GLY A 87 1.38 14.01 -11.72
C GLY A 87 0.31 14.07 -12.81
N LEU A 88 -0.94 13.72 -12.51
CA LEU A 88 -2.02 13.78 -13.48
C LEU A 88 -2.58 15.20 -13.59
N GLY A 89 -2.22 15.87 -14.68
CA GLY A 89 -2.60 17.27 -14.95
C GLY A 89 -1.67 18.33 -14.35
N THR A 90 -0.58 17.90 -13.74
CA THR A 90 0.52 18.72 -13.20
C THR A 90 1.76 17.85 -13.05
N ASP A 91 2.88 18.42 -12.66
CA ASP A 91 4.01 17.63 -12.14
C ASP A 91 3.64 16.97 -10.80
N PRO A 92 4.25 15.81 -10.45
CA PRO A 92 4.00 15.15 -9.18
C PRO A 92 4.30 16.04 -7.97
N ASP A 93 3.31 16.25 -7.11
CA ASP A 93 3.46 16.98 -5.85
C ASP A 93 3.11 16.07 -4.66
N ARG A 94 4.12 15.38 -4.15
CA ARG A 94 3.97 14.42 -3.03
C ARG A 94 3.53 15.10 -1.73
N ARG A 95 3.92 16.35 -1.50
CA ARG A 95 3.55 17.09 -0.28
C ARG A 95 2.07 17.44 -0.26
N SER A 96 1.58 17.99 -1.34
CA SER A 96 0.15 18.31 -1.48
C SER A 96 -0.69 17.03 -1.56
N ALA A 97 -0.20 16.00 -2.26
CA ALA A 97 -0.85 14.69 -2.30
C ALA A 97 -1.05 14.10 -0.88
N PHE A 98 0.02 14.08 -0.08
CA PHE A 98 -0.05 13.60 1.30
C PHE A 98 -1.09 14.35 2.12
N ARG A 99 -1.09 15.70 2.07
CA ARG A 99 -2.05 16.51 2.82
C ARG A 99 -3.51 16.22 2.45
N TRP A 100 -3.79 16.09 1.16
CA TRP A 100 -5.15 15.82 0.70
C TRP A 100 -5.60 14.38 1.02
N LEU A 101 -4.72 13.40 0.83
CA LEU A 101 -5.00 12.01 1.19
C LEU A 101 -5.22 11.83 2.70
N LEU A 102 -4.44 12.54 3.53
CA LEU A 102 -4.61 12.54 4.99
C LEU A 102 -5.99 13.09 5.36
N LYS A 103 -6.36 14.28 4.86
CA LYS A 103 -7.68 14.87 5.10
C LYS A 103 -8.84 13.95 4.67
N ALA A 104 -8.73 13.31 3.53
CA ALA A 104 -9.73 12.35 3.06
C ALA A 104 -9.83 11.13 3.99
N ALA A 105 -8.69 10.59 4.42
CA ALA A 105 -8.63 9.43 5.30
C ALA A 105 -9.15 9.72 6.72
N GLU A 106 -8.96 10.93 7.24
CA GLU A 106 -9.54 11.42 8.49
C GLU A 106 -11.07 11.49 8.43
N GLN A 107 -11.64 11.73 7.24
CA GLN A 107 -13.07 11.70 6.98
C GLN A 107 -13.59 10.30 6.58
N GLY A 108 -12.76 9.25 6.66
CA GLY A 108 -13.13 7.88 6.32
C GLY A 108 -12.99 7.52 4.84
N THR A 109 -12.57 8.44 3.98
CA THR A 109 -12.37 8.18 2.54
C THR A 109 -10.91 7.84 2.25
N SER A 110 -10.65 6.56 2.02
CA SER A 110 -9.29 6.06 1.80
C SER A 110 -9.27 4.77 0.98
N SER A 111 -8.10 4.41 0.49
CA SER A 111 -7.79 3.09 -0.05
C SER A 111 -6.60 2.49 0.71
N PRO A 112 -6.39 1.16 0.62
CA PRO A 112 -5.20 0.53 1.22
C PRO A 112 -3.89 1.21 0.80
N GLU A 113 -3.79 1.62 -0.47
CA GLU A 113 -2.61 2.30 -1.02
C GLU A 113 -2.44 3.70 -0.42
N SER A 114 -3.52 4.48 -0.28
CA SER A 114 -3.44 5.82 0.32
C SER A 114 -3.09 5.77 1.80
N LEU A 115 -3.63 4.81 2.53
CA LEU A 115 -3.28 4.58 3.94
C LEU A 115 -1.81 4.17 4.09
N HIS A 116 -1.32 3.27 3.23
CA HIS A 116 0.11 2.93 3.20
C HIS A 116 0.99 4.14 2.87
N LEU A 117 0.58 4.97 1.90
CA LEU A 117 1.31 6.19 1.55
C LEU A 117 1.42 7.14 2.74
N ILE A 118 0.32 7.35 3.49
CA ILE A 118 0.31 8.18 4.70
C ILE A 118 1.22 7.58 5.77
N GLY A 119 1.05 6.30 6.09
CA GLY A 119 1.87 5.61 7.09
C GLY A 119 3.35 5.59 6.74
N SER A 120 3.68 5.32 5.48
CA SER A 120 5.05 5.34 4.93
C SER A 120 5.65 6.75 4.96
N GLY A 121 4.84 7.80 4.77
CA GLY A 121 5.25 9.20 4.91
C GLY A 121 5.72 9.51 6.33
N TYR A 122 4.97 9.15 7.33
CA TYR A 122 5.35 9.28 8.74
C TYR A 122 6.53 8.37 9.12
N PHE A 123 6.59 7.14 8.58
CA PHE A 123 7.68 6.22 8.83
C PHE A 123 9.03 6.74 8.32
N ARG A 124 9.05 7.31 7.11
CA ARG A 124 10.29 7.81 6.48
C ARG A 124 10.64 9.25 6.85
N GLY A 125 9.70 10.00 7.44
CA GLY A 125 9.89 11.42 7.73
C GLY A 125 9.84 12.30 6.47
N TYR A 126 9.08 11.89 5.45
CA TYR A 126 8.88 12.66 4.22
C TYR A 126 7.50 12.33 3.60
N PRO A 127 6.68 13.33 3.26
CA PRO A 127 6.92 14.79 3.24
C PRO A 127 6.64 15.51 4.58
N VAL A 128 6.41 14.75 5.64
CA VAL A 128 6.17 15.21 7.02
C VAL A 128 7.30 14.75 7.93
N PRO A 129 7.50 15.37 9.10
CA PRO A 129 8.45 14.85 10.09
C PRO A 129 8.15 13.40 10.47
N GLN A 130 9.21 12.64 10.75
CA GLN A 130 9.07 11.24 11.18
C GLN A 130 8.26 11.14 12.47
N ASN A 131 7.29 10.23 12.47
CA ASN A 131 6.47 9.91 13.64
C ASN A 131 6.08 8.43 13.57
N PHE A 132 6.76 7.58 14.35
CA PHE A 132 6.50 6.15 14.35
C PHE A 132 5.16 5.76 14.95
N LEU A 133 4.60 6.55 15.86
CA LEU A 133 3.26 6.31 16.40
C LEU A 133 2.20 6.44 15.31
N GLU A 134 2.19 7.57 14.62
CA GLU A 134 1.31 7.79 13.47
C GLU A 134 1.54 6.77 12.35
N ALA A 135 2.81 6.48 12.05
CA ALA A 135 3.16 5.48 11.04
C ALA A 135 2.52 4.12 11.36
N ARG A 136 2.61 3.68 12.62
CA ARG A 136 2.06 2.41 13.07
C ARG A 136 0.54 2.35 12.90
N ASP A 137 -0.18 3.40 13.30
CA ASP A 137 -1.64 3.46 13.20
C ASP A 137 -2.12 3.40 11.75
N TRP A 138 -1.52 4.21 10.88
CA TRP A 138 -1.89 4.23 9.47
C TRP A 138 -1.51 2.94 8.73
N LEU A 139 -0.32 2.38 9.03
CA LEU A 139 0.12 1.11 8.45
C LEU A 139 -0.72 -0.07 8.95
N ASP A 140 -1.20 -0.04 10.21
CA ASP A 140 -2.09 -1.07 10.75
C ASP A 140 -3.43 -1.09 10.02
N ARG A 141 -4.01 0.09 9.76
CA ARG A 141 -5.21 0.22 8.94
C ARG A 141 -5.01 -0.30 7.51
N ALA A 142 -3.89 0.04 6.88
CA ALA A 142 -3.57 -0.43 5.53
C ALA A 142 -3.34 -1.95 5.49
N ALA A 143 -2.62 -2.51 6.46
CA ALA A 143 -2.35 -3.94 6.60
C ALA A 143 -3.64 -4.73 6.87
N GLY A 144 -4.53 -4.20 7.71
CA GLY A 144 -5.86 -4.77 7.96
C GLY A 144 -6.73 -4.87 6.71
N LEU A 145 -6.53 -3.99 5.74
CA LEU A 145 -7.14 -4.05 4.41
C LEU A 145 -6.33 -4.89 3.40
N GLY A 146 -5.30 -5.56 3.84
CA GLY A 146 -4.49 -6.48 3.04
C GLY A 146 -3.43 -5.83 2.16
N HIS A 147 -3.01 -4.59 2.43
CA HIS A 147 -1.91 -3.98 1.67
C HIS A 147 -0.57 -4.62 2.02
N VAL A 148 0.07 -5.27 1.04
CA VAL A 148 1.26 -6.11 1.26
C VAL A 148 2.43 -5.33 1.83
N ALA A 149 2.79 -4.20 1.22
CA ALA A 149 3.91 -3.39 1.70
C ALA A 149 3.63 -2.80 3.09
N ALA A 150 2.37 -2.49 3.43
CA ALA A 150 2.02 -2.05 4.77
C ALA A 150 2.22 -3.15 5.82
N CYS A 151 1.93 -4.41 5.49
CA CYS A 151 2.24 -5.53 6.39
C CYS A 151 3.76 -5.60 6.67
N THR A 152 4.59 -5.43 5.65
CA THR A 152 6.06 -5.44 5.78
C THR A 152 6.57 -4.28 6.62
N ASP A 153 6.10 -3.06 6.35
CA ASP A 153 6.51 -1.85 7.08
C ASP A 153 6.03 -1.90 8.55
N LEU A 154 4.79 -2.32 8.78
CA LEU A 154 4.24 -2.50 10.14
C LEU A 154 4.98 -3.58 10.92
N ALA A 155 5.28 -4.72 10.27
CA ALA A 155 6.07 -5.80 10.89
C ALA A 155 7.43 -5.29 11.35
N TYR A 156 8.09 -4.45 10.57
CA TYR A 156 9.34 -3.81 10.96
C TYR A 156 9.20 -2.93 12.20
N LEU A 157 8.14 -2.11 12.28
CA LEU A 157 7.87 -1.26 13.45
C LEU A 157 7.63 -2.09 14.71
N LEU A 158 6.80 -3.14 14.60
CA LEU A 158 6.48 -4.06 15.70
C LEU A 158 7.70 -4.86 16.15
N TYR A 159 8.52 -5.34 15.21
CA TYR A 159 9.75 -6.08 15.50
C TYR A 159 10.74 -5.25 16.33
N ASN A 160 10.84 -3.95 16.04
CA ASN A 160 11.79 -3.04 16.69
C ASN A 160 11.17 -2.26 17.86
N GLY A 161 9.85 -2.36 18.12
CA GLY A 161 9.16 -1.57 19.16
C GLY A 161 9.09 -0.08 18.82
N LEU A 162 9.09 0.27 17.53
CA LEU A 162 8.99 1.66 17.08
C LEU A 162 7.51 2.11 17.06
N GLY A 163 7.22 3.23 17.69
CA GLY A 163 5.87 3.77 17.79
C GLY A 163 4.96 3.04 18.80
N GLY A 164 5.54 2.24 19.73
CA GLY A 164 4.80 1.54 20.77
C GLY A 164 5.50 0.28 21.24
N GLU A 165 4.78 -0.58 21.96
CA GLU A 165 5.35 -1.83 22.46
C GLU A 165 5.82 -2.75 21.34
N GLN A 166 6.95 -3.44 21.60
CA GLN A 166 7.48 -4.45 20.73
C GLN A 166 6.57 -5.69 20.73
N ASP A 167 6.17 -6.15 19.54
CA ASP A 167 5.39 -7.38 19.37
C ASP A 167 5.99 -8.22 18.24
N ARG A 168 6.91 -9.09 18.61
CA ARG A 168 7.62 -9.94 17.66
C ARG A 168 6.74 -11.06 17.10
N GLY A 169 5.74 -11.54 17.86
CA GLY A 169 4.80 -12.54 17.38
C GLY A 169 3.92 -11.99 16.27
N ARG A 170 3.34 -10.81 16.48
CA ARG A 170 2.55 -10.12 15.46
C ARG A 170 3.40 -9.69 14.26
N ALA A 171 4.66 -9.27 14.50
CA ALA A 171 5.59 -8.97 13.42
C ALA A 171 5.83 -10.17 12.50
N LEU A 172 6.06 -11.37 13.07
CA LEU A 172 6.22 -12.60 12.29
C LEU A 172 4.97 -12.89 11.46
N ALA A 173 3.79 -12.83 12.06
CA ALA A 173 2.53 -13.08 11.36
C ALA A 173 2.32 -12.13 10.16
N LEU A 174 2.64 -10.85 10.30
CA LEU A 174 2.56 -9.87 9.22
C LEU A 174 3.61 -10.09 8.13
N TYR A 175 4.86 -10.41 8.51
CA TYR A 175 5.88 -10.80 7.54
C TYR A 175 5.48 -12.06 6.77
N GLU A 176 4.93 -13.09 7.44
CA GLU A 176 4.43 -14.27 6.74
C GLU A 176 3.29 -13.95 5.78
N GLN A 177 2.36 -13.09 6.20
CA GLN A 177 1.27 -12.66 5.34
C GLN A 177 1.79 -11.97 4.07
N ALA A 178 2.73 -11.04 4.18
CA ALA A 178 3.35 -10.38 3.05
C ALA A 178 4.22 -11.33 2.22
N ALA A 179 5.00 -12.20 2.87
CA ALA A 179 5.87 -13.19 2.24
C ALA A 179 5.10 -14.17 1.35
N ARG A 180 3.95 -14.68 1.83
CA ARG A 180 3.04 -15.54 1.05
C ARG A 180 2.45 -14.83 -0.16
N ARG A 181 2.35 -13.51 -0.12
CA ARG A 181 1.92 -12.66 -1.25
C ARG A 181 3.08 -12.19 -2.14
N GLY A 182 4.26 -12.75 -1.93
CA GLY A 182 5.41 -12.55 -2.82
C GLY A 182 6.32 -11.39 -2.45
N ASP A 183 6.13 -10.73 -1.31
CA ASP A 183 7.07 -9.69 -0.86
C ASP A 183 8.42 -10.30 -0.48
N VAL A 184 9.45 -9.95 -1.25
CA VAL A 184 10.79 -10.54 -1.12
C VAL A 184 11.48 -10.13 0.18
N LEU A 185 11.24 -8.90 0.65
CA LEU A 185 11.81 -8.42 1.92
C LEU A 185 11.14 -9.15 3.09
N ALA A 186 9.83 -9.31 3.04
CA ALA A 186 9.09 -10.08 4.05
C ALA A 186 9.53 -11.54 4.06
N GLN A 187 9.76 -12.19 2.90
CA GLN A 187 10.31 -13.55 2.83
C GLN A 187 11.65 -13.66 3.54
N ALA A 188 12.58 -12.71 3.29
CA ALA A 188 13.88 -12.70 3.96
C ALA A 188 13.76 -12.49 5.47
N ASN A 189 12.89 -11.58 5.92
CA ASN A 189 12.68 -11.32 7.35
C ASN A 189 11.97 -12.49 8.05
N THR A 190 11.01 -13.14 7.39
CA THR A 190 10.39 -14.37 7.92
C THR A 190 11.44 -15.45 8.12
N GLY A 191 12.33 -15.65 7.13
CA GLY A 191 13.46 -16.57 7.26
C GLY A 191 14.37 -16.24 8.45
N LEU A 192 14.67 -14.94 8.66
CA LEU A 192 15.48 -14.48 9.80
C LEU A 192 14.81 -14.79 11.14
N MET A 193 13.51 -14.54 11.25
CA MET A 193 12.77 -14.75 12.50
C MET A 193 12.68 -16.23 12.87
N TYR A 194 12.46 -17.13 11.89
CA TYR A 194 12.52 -18.56 12.12
C TYR A 194 13.93 -19.07 12.45
N ALA A 195 14.97 -18.49 11.82
CA ALA A 195 16.36 -18.86 12.10
C ALA A 195 16.79 -18.50 13.52
N SER A 196 16.31 -17.36 14.03
CA SER A 196 16.68 -16.84 15.35
C SER A 196 15.73 -17.22 16.48
N GLY A 197 14.56 -17.81 16.16
CA GLY A 197 13.51 -18.05 17.16
C GLY A 197 12.88 -16.74 17.68
N THR A 198 12.87 -15.68 16.85
CA THR A 198 12.33 -14.40 17.24
C THR A 198 10.84 -14.34 16.96
N GLY A 199 10.03 -14.23 18.01
CA GLY A 199 8.55 -14.26 17.91
C GLY A 199 7.96 -15.66 17.70
N THR A 200 8.79 -16.68 17.70
CA THR A 200 8.45 -18.11 17.56
C THR A 200 9.60 -18.97 18.07
N ASP A 201 9.43 -20.28 18.12
CA ASP A 201 10.54 -21.20 18.28
C ASP A 201 11.42 -21.25 17.02
N THR A 202 12.70 -21.60 17.19
CA THR A 202 13.63 -21.77 16.07
C THR A 202 13.18 -22.92 15.15
N ASP A 203 13.00 -22.62 13.88
CA ASP A 203 12.72 -23.62 12.84
C ASP A 203 13.65 -23.42 11.64
N ARG A 204 14.75 -24.16 11.62
CA ARG A 204 15.78 -24.05 10.60
C ARG A 204 15.26 -24.47 9.21
N ALA A 205 14.35 -25.42 9.14
CA ALA A 205 13.79 -25.87 7.88
C ALA A 205 12.88 -24.82 7.25
N ARG A 206 12.01 -24.19 8.04
CA ARG A 206 11.22 -23.04 7.56
C ARG A 206 12.09 -21.84 7.22
N ALA A 207 13.11 -21.55 8.02
CA ALA A 207 14.06 -20.48 7.74
C ALA A 207 14.76 -20.68 6.38
N TYR A 208 15.27 -21.88 6.13
CA TYR A 208 15.87 -22.23 4.85
C TYR A 208 14.88 -22.04 3.68
N ALA A 209 13.64 -22.51 3.87
CA ALA A 209 12.61 -22.42 2.84
C ALA A 209 12.30 -20.97 2.47
N TRP A 210 12.06 -20.11 3.44
CA TRP A 210 11.80 -18.69 3.20
C TRP A 210 13.00 -17.95 2.60
N TYR A 211 14.22 -18.23 3.08
CA TYR A 211 15.42 -17.68 2.46
C TYR A 211 15.61 -18.17 1.02
N SER A 212 15.22 -19.41 0.70
CA SER A 212 15.31 -19.95 -0.65
C SER A 212 14.37 -19.20 -1.61
N LEU A 213 13.16 -18.88 -1.18
CA LEU A 213 12.22 -18.08 -1.97
C LEU A 213 12.74 -16.65 -2.20
N ALA A 214 13.21 -15.98 -1.16
CA ALA A 214 13.77 -14.65 -1.28
C ALA A 214 15.02 -14.63 -2.19
N ALA A 215 15.90 -15.62 -2.04
CA ALA A 215 17.11 -15.77 -2.84
C ALA A 215 16.81 -16.02 -4.33
N SER A 216 15.80 -16.84 -4.65
CA SER A 216 15.38 -17.10 -6.04
C SER A 216 14.86 -15.84 -6.76
N ARG A 217 14.50 -14.81 -5.97
CA ARG A 217 14.03 -13.52 -6.45
C ARG A 217 15.07 -12.41 -6.32
N GLY A 218 16.34 -12.79 -6.14
CA GLY A 218 17.48 -11.88 -6.15
C GLY A 218 17.87 -11.28 -4.81
N ASN A 219 17.30 -11.71 -3.67
CA ASN A 219 17.74 -11.23 -2.36
C ASN A 219 19.09 -11.88 -1.99
N ALA A 220 20.18 -11.14 -2.15
CA ALA A 220 21.54 -11.61 -1.89
C ALA A 220 21.78 -11.98 -0.41
N VAL A 221 21.19 -11.23 0.53
CA VAL A 221 21.31 -11.50 1.97
C VAL A 221 20.64 -12.84 2.31
N ALA A 222 19.47 -13.07 1.78
CA ALA A 222 18.77 -14.36 1.96
C ALA A 222 19.55 -15.53 1.36
N ALA A 223 20.21 -15.33 0.20
CA ALA A 223 21.05 -16.37 -0.40
C ALA A 223 22.24 -16.76 0.51
N VAL A 224 22.90 -15.77 1.10
CA VAL A 224 24.00 -16.00 2.06
C VAL A 224 23.49 -16.73 3.30
N ASN A 225 22.39 -16.28 3.89
CA ASN A 225 21.82 -16.89 5.09
C ASN A 225 21.32 -18.31 4.84
N ARG A 226 20.70 -18.56 3.68
CA ARG A 226 20.30 -19.92 3.24
C ARG A 226 21.50 -20.85 3.18
N ASN A 227 22.58 -20.42 2.50
CA ASN A 227 23.79 -21.25 2.33
C ASN A 227 24.46 -21.56 3.68
N ARG A 228 24.47 -20.57 4.61
CA ARG A 228 24.97 -20.78 5.97
C ARG A 228 24.13 -21.81 6.73
N LEU A 229 22.81 -21.72 6.68
CA LEU A 229 21.94 -22.74 7.30
C LEU A 229 22.18 -24.13 6.70
N MET A 230 22.29 -24.21 5.37
CA MET A 230 22.49 -25.45 4.65
C MET A 230 23.79 -26.18 5.09
N SER A 231 24.87 -25.43 5.35
CA SER A 231 26.15 -26.04 5.77
C SER A 231 26.08 -26.76 7.12
N ASP A 232 25.13 -26.38 7.95
CA ASP A 232 24.97 -26.91 9.31
C ASP A 232 23.78 -27.89 9.44
N MET A 233 23.08 -28.20 8.34
CA MET A 233 21.92 -29.10 8.31
C MET A 233 22.35 -30.56 8.05
N SER A 234 21.67 -31.49 8.72
CA SER A 234 21.70 -32.90 8.32
C SER A 234 21.01 -33.11 6.97
N TRP A 235 21.29 -34.22 6.32
CA TRP A 235 20.62 -34.63 5.08
C TRP A 235 19.10 -34.66 5.22
N GLU A 236 18.58 -35.17 6.32
CA GLU A 236 17.15 -35.25 6.60
C GLU A 236 16.51 -33.87 6.81
N GLU A 237 17.17 -33.00 7.57
CA GLU A 237 16.73 -31.61 7.75
C GLU A 237 16.70 -30.87 6.41
N LEU A 238 17.71 -31.02 5.58
CA LEU A 238 17.81 -30.35 4.28
C LEU A 238 16.70 -30.83 3.34
N ASN A 239 16.43 -32.15 3.27
CA ASN A 239 15.34 -32.67 2.47
C ASN A 239 13.98 -32.12 2.91
N ARG A 240 13.72 -32.05 4.22
CA ARG A 240 12.51 -31.44 4.78
C ARG A 240 12.42 -29.96 4.42
N ALA A 241 13.52 -29.23 4.55
CA ALA A 241 13.59 -27.81 4.24
C ALA A 241 13.32 -27.52 2.75
N GLN A 242 13.87 -28.34 1.85
CA GLN A 242 13.64 -28.25 0.42
C GLN A 242 12.19 -28.56 0.05
N ALA A 243 11.58 -29.57 0.68
CA ALA A 243 10.16 -29.88 0.47
C ALA A 243 9.24 -28.70 0.88
N ILE A 244 9.52 -28.08 2.02
CA ILE A 244 8.80 -26.86 2.46
C ILE A 244 9.01 -25.72 1.44
N ALA A 245 10.24 -25.51 0.95
CA ALA A 245 10.53 -24.46 -0.03
C ALA A 245 9.74 -24.66 -1.34
N VAL A 246 9.66 -25.88 -1.83
CA VAL A 246 8.88 -26.22 -3.04
C VAL A 246 7.39 -25.94 -2.83
N GLU A 247 6.85 -26.30 -1.68
CA GLU A 247 5.44 -26.06 -1.37
C GLU A 247 5.13 -24.56 -1.23
N LEU A 248 5.97 -23.82 -0.53
CA LEU A 248 5.83 -22.36 -0.43
C LEU A 248 5.95 -21.69 -1.80
N TYR A 249 6.88 -22.13 -2.64
CA TYR A 249 7.04 -21.60 -3.99
C TYR A 249 5.76 -21.78 -4.80
N ARG A 250 5.16 -22.97 -4.77
CA ARG A 250 3.88 -23.22 -5.46
C ARG A 250 2.76 -22.31 -4.95
N GLN A 251 2.65 -22.13 -3.64
CA GLN A 251 1.64 -21.26 -3.03
C GLN A 251 1.83 -19.79 -3.46
N VAL A 252 3.07 -19.30 -3.49
CA VAL A 252 3.38 -17.91 -3.84
C VAL A 252 3.23 -17.64 -5.34
N GLU A 253 3.61 -18.57 -6.22
CA GLU A 253 3.48 -18.40 -7.68
C GLU A 253 2.02 -18.48 -8.17
N ASN A 254 1.13 -19.12 -7.44
CA ASN A 254 -0.30 -19.15 -7.76
C ASN A 254 -1.03 -17.85 -7.41
N LEU A 255 -0.36 -16.89 -6.73
CA LEU A 255 -0.91 -15.58 -6.47
C LEU A 255 -0.77 -14.66 -7.69
N PRO A 256 -1.77 -13.83 -8.00
CA PRO A 256 -1.64 -12.84 -9.05
C PRO A 256 -0.43 -11.94 -8.75
N ARG A 257 0.46 -11.79 -9.72
CA ARG A 257 1.58 -10.84 -9.61
C ARG A 257 1.02 -9.44 -9.38
N PRO A 258 1.59 -8.65 -8.45
CA PRO A 258 1.27 -7.24 -8.41
C PRO A 258 1.56 -6.64 -9.81
N PRO A 259 0.73 -5.70 -10.29
CA PRO A 259 1.01 -5.04 -11.55
C PRO A 259 2.44 -4.50 -11.53
N ALA A 260 3.15 -4.67 -12.65
CA ALA A 260 4.50 -4.13 -12.79
C ALA A 260 4.45 -2.64 -12.47
N GLU A 261 5.21 -2.20 -11.47
CA GLU A 261 5.40 -0.76 -11.29
C GLU A 261 5.96 -0.20 -12.61
N PRO A 262 5.42 0.90 -13.12
CA PRO A 262 5.98 1.52 -14.30
C PRO A 262 7.47 1.76 -14.03
N VAL A 263 8.31 1.19 -14.88
CA VAL A 263 9.76 1.37 -14.82
C VAL A 263 10.01 2.88 -14.80
N GLY A 264 10.44 3.38 -13.65
CA GLY A 264 10.88 4.76 -13.55
C GLY A 264 11.99 4.96 -14.58
N THR A 265 11.80 5.88 -15.51
CA THR A 265 12.88 6.33 -16.38
C THR A 265 14.09 6.63 -15.50
N PRO A 266 15.29 6.10 -15.83
CA PRO A 266 16.48 6.43 -15.08
C PRO A 266 16.62 7.95 -15.03
N ALA A 267 16.85 8.49 -13.83
CA ALA A 267 17.19 9.89 -13.68
C ALA A 267 18.44 10.15 -14.55
N ASP A 268 18.35 11.11 -15.47
CA ASP A 268 19.51 11.59 -16.19
C ASP A 268 20.59 12.00 -15.18
N PRO A 269 21.85 11.61 -15.41
CA PRO A 269 22.93 12.10 -14.57
C PRO A 269 23.00 13.62 -14.75
N ALA A 270 22.97 14.32 -13.62
CA ALA A 270 23.14 15.77 -13.57
C ALA A 270 24.45 16.19 -14.26
N PRO A 271 24.48 17.37 -14.91
CA PRO A 271 25.64 17.87 -15.63
C PRO A 271 26.85 18.18 -14.76
#